data_e184ee0098f92a05915f28e0cbbcb50c
#
_entry.id   e184ee0098f92a05915f28e0cbbcb50c
#
_cell.length_a   1.000
_cell.length_b   1.000
_cell.length_c   1.000
_cell.angle_alpha   90.00
_cell.angle_beta   90.00
_cell.angle_gamma   90.00
#
_symmetry.space_group_name_H-M   'P 1'
#
loop_
_entity.id
_entity.type
_entity.pdbx_description
1 polymer ?
#
loop_
_entity_poly.entity_id
_entity_poly.type
_entity_poly.pdbx_seq_one_letter_code
_entity_poly.pdbx_strand_id
1 'polypeptide(L)'
;MAYFVIMKKLSLLVIIVHISAATVFAGGFQINLQGQKQTGMGHAGTGLCLDNASILFNPGALSFLDSLRGIYIGASFIMPKSTYADYATRYVAHPVKHIGTPFTLYANYQFKKAKKIQAGLGIYTPFGSKVQWEDDWKGQFMIREIDLKTIFIQPTVSYKINDKIGIGAGFIYATGSFSLRKGVPLQDSLGNYGEGTLEGKASGYGYNAGIYFKVNDKFSVGLDYRSEVKVSVNGGSADFVTPSSVAQYFPSTTFSTQLRLPQVATIGLGFVPNKKLKLALDVNFVGWKSYDSLIIDFADNTDKLKDIHSARMYKNTFIYRLGAQYQLNAKWTARCGAYYDITPVQAGYLTPETPDANKIGITVGASFNVTKKIHIDASFLYIEGMKRTDTNLETDFTGTYKTRALVPGVSLEYVF
;
A
#
# COMPACT_ATOMS: atom_id res chain seq x y z
N MET A 1 29.29 43.45 3.48
CA MET A 1 29.39 42.31 4.41
C MET A 1 28.13 41.42 4.42
N ALA A 2 26.93 41.93 4.26
CA ALA A 2 25.67 41.16 4.22
C ALA A 2 25.52 40.23 2.98
N TYR A 3 26.01 40.65 1.81
CA TYR A 3 25.96 39.85 0.56
C TYR A 3 26.77 38.56 0.60
N PHE A 4 27.89 38.52 1.34
CA PHE A 4 28.78 37.35 1.47
C PHE A 4 28.18 36.24 2.39
N VAL A 5 27.35 36.62 3.35
CA VAL A 5 26.67 35.69 4.27
C VAL A 5 25.48 35.02 3.60
N ILE A 6 24.78 35.69 2.70
CA ILE A 6 23.65 35.13 1.96
C ILE A 6 24.14 34.15 0.89
N MET A 7 25.23 34.41 0.22
CA MET A 7 25.83 33.47 -0.75
C MET A 7 26.39 32.23 -0.08
N LYS A 8 26.97 32.26 1.12
CA LYS A 8 27.41 31.08 1.87
C LYS A 8 26.23 30.24 2.35
N LYS A 9 25.08 30.80 2.69
CA LYS A 9 23.86 30.06 3.05
C LYS A 9 23.17 29.43 1.83
N LEU A 10 23.23 30.09 0.66
CA LEU A 10 22.72 29.53 -0.60
C LEU A 10 23.64 28.38 -1.11
N SER A 11 24.97 28.52 -0.95
CA SER A 11 25.91 27.45 -1.32
C SER A 11 25.77 26.20 -0.44
N LEU A 12 25.37 26.35 0.83
CA LEU A 12 25.11 25.21 1.71
C LEU A 12 23.80 24.48 1.35
N LEU A 13 22.82 25.20 0.75
CA LEU A 13 21.58 24.60 0.27
C LEU A 13 21.75 23.85 -1.06
N VAL A 14 22.73 24.23 -1.88
CA VAL A 14 23.03 23.61 -3.18
C VAL A 14 23.91 22.37 -3.02
N ILE A 15 24.73 22.27 -1.94
CA ILE A 15 25.58 21.08 -1.68
C ILE A 15 24.80 19.87 -1.20
N ILE A 16 23.55 20.04 -0.71
CA ILE A 16 22.71 18.89 -0.30
C ILE A 16 22.01 18.19 -1.48
N VAL A 17 22.09 18.71 -2.70
CA VAL A 17 21.45 18.15 -3.90
C VAL A 17 22.38 17.22 -4.72
N HIS A 18 23.64 17.07 -4.36
CA HIS A 18 24.57 16.11 -4.99
C HIS A 18 24.73 14.84 -4.12
N ILE A 19 23.63 14.23 -3.70
CA ILE A 19 23.67 12.83 -3.26
C ILE A 19 23.59 11.99 -4.52
N SER A 20 24.75 11.36 -4.81
CA SER A 20 24.95 10.32 -5.80
C SER A 20 23.69 9.46 -6.01
N ALA A 21 23.32 9.27 -7.27
CA ALA A 21 22.28 8.33 -7.70
C ALA A 21 22.68 6.89 -7.31
N ALA A 22 22.52 6.55 -6.03
CA ALA A 22 22.47 5.19 -5.59
C ALA A 22 21.15 4.60 -6.08
N THR A 23 21.20 3.54 -6.84
CA THR A 23 20.05 2.75 -7.29
C THR A 23 19.28 2.22 -6.07
N VAL A 24 18.06 2.63 -5.89
CA VAL A 24 17.25 2.35 -4.70
C VAL A 24 15.88 1.76 -5.12
N PHE A 25 15.28 0.90 -4.37
CA PHE A 25 14.23 -0.10 -4.71
C PHE A 25 12.87 0.03 -3.93
N ALA A 26 11.64 -0.20 -4.46
CA ALA A 26 10.33 0.19 -3.87
C ALA A 26 9.17 -0.85 -3.77
N GLY A 27 8.40 -0.90 -2.79
CA GLY A 27 7.06 -1.07 -2.24
C GLY A 27 6.20 -2.33 -2.27
N GLY A 28 6.45 -3.41 -3.03
CA GLY A 28 5.60 -4.62 -3.01
C GLY A 28 4.13 -4.36 -3.42
N PHE A 29 3.18 -5.08 -2.79
CA PHE A 29 1.73 -4.96 -3.02
C PHE A 29 0.97 -4.14 -1.94
N GLN A 30 1.69 -3.25 -1.22
CA GLN A 30 1.08 -2.31 -0.29
C GLN A 30 0.37 -1.17 -1.04
N ILE A 31 -0.86 -0.87 -0.62
CA ILE A 31 -1.66 0.26 -1.11
C ILE A 31 -1.55 1.40 -0.11
N ASN A 32 -1.02 2.55 -0.53
CA ASN A 32 -0.83 3.73 0.31
C ASN A 32 -1.82 4.83 -0.10
N LEU A 33 -3.13 4.63 0.19
CA LEU A 33 -4.23 5.50 -0.26
C LEU A 33 -5.31 5.72 0.83
N GLN A 34 -4.96 5.51 2.11
CA GLN A 34 -5.90 5.50 3.23
C GLN A 34 -6.10 6.89 3.84
N GLY A 35 -6.76 7.79 3.12
CA GLY A 35 -7.08 9.15 3.56
C GLY A 35 -6.66 10.18 2.51
N GLN A 36 -7.63 10.98 2.03
CA GLN A 36 -7.37 11.88 0.90
C GLN A 36 -6.53 13.11 1.29
N LYS A 37 -6.63 13.56 2.55
CA LYS A 37 -5.76 14.63 3.06
C LYS A 37 -4.31 14.18 3.09
N GLN A 38 -4.04 12.99 3.62
CA GLN A 38 -2.70 12.41 3.70
C GLN A 38 -2.19 12.04 2.31
N THR A 39 -3.03 11.45 1.46
CA THR A 39 -2.67 11.17 0.05
C THR A 39 -2.23 12.43 -0.66
N GLY A 40 -2.96 13.54 -0.53
CA GLY A 40 -2.57 14.85 -1.08
C GLY A 40 -1.27 15.43 -0.50
N MET A 41 -0.79 14.89 0.62
CA MET A 41 0.47 15.26 1.30
C MET A 41 1.57 14.20 1.16
N GLY A 42 1.63 13.46 0.03
CA GLY A 42 2.60 12.39 -0.15
C GLY A 42 2.36 11.20 0.77
N HIS A 43 1.13 11.04 1.26
CA HIS A 43 0.73 10.04 2.26
C HIS A 43 1.47 10.18 3.60
N ALA A 44 1.88 11.40 3.96
CA ALA A 44 2.45 11.74 5.26
C ALA A 44 1.34 12.21 6.21
N GLY A 45 1.40 11.78 7.47
CA GLY A 45 0.36 12.13 8.45
C GLY A 45 0.60 11.63 9.86
N THR A 46 1.64 10.81 10.10
CA THR A 46 1.94 10.20 11.40
C THR A 46 2.27 11.23 12.48
N GLY A 47 2.97 12.31 12.10
CA GLY A 47 3.32 13.42 12.99
C GLY A 47 2.25 14.51 13.10
N LEU A 48 1.11 14.39 12.43
CA LEU A 48 0.02 15.37 12.44
C LEU A 48 -1.31 14.73 12.80
N CYS A 49 -2.18 15.49 13.44
CA CYS A 49 -3.59 15.14 13.62
C CYS A 49 -4.41 15.90 12.58
N LEU A 50 -4.83 15.25 11.49
CA LEU A 50 -5.52 15.90 10.36
C LEU A 50 -7.03 15.62 10.34
N ASP A 51 -7.41 14.36 10.55
CA ASP A 51 -8.79 13.85 10.49
C ASP A 51 -8.90 12.44 11.09
N ASN A 52 -10.03 11.77 10.83
CA ASN A 52 -10.31 10.42 11.31
C ASN A 52 -9.36 9.35 10.76
N ALA A 53 -8.62 9.60 9.68
CA ALA A 53 -7.60 8.68 9.19
C ALA A 53 -6.42 8.53 10.17
N SER A 54 -6.32 9.36 11.22
CA SER A 54 -5.41 9.16 12.36
C SER A 54 -5.59 7.78 13.01
N ILE A 55 -6.75 7.13 12.89
CA ILE A 55 -6.97 5.73 13.31
C ILE A 55 -5.91 4.81 12.70
N LEU A 56 -5.53 5.05 11.44
CA LEU A 56 -4.54 4.28 10.70
C LEU A 56 -3.13 4.86 10.85
N PHE A 57 -2.98 6.19 10.70
CA PHE A 57 -1.65 6.83 10.63
C PHE A 57 -0.97 6.95 11.98
N ASN A 58 -1.74 7.17 13.06
CA ASN A 58 -1.25 7.22 14.43
C ASN A 58 -2.44 7.23 15.40
N PRO A 59 -2.82 6.09 15.97
CA PRO A 59 -3.94 6.04 16.91
C PRO A 59 -3.76 6.92 18.13
N GLY A 60 -2.52 7.25 18.52
CA GLY A 60 -2.26 8.20 19.61
C GLY A 60 -2.68 9.63 19.28
N ALA A 61 -2.65 10.03 18.00
CA ALA A 61 -3.09 11.33 17.55
C ALA A 61 -4.61 11.49 17.54
N LEU A 62 -5.38 10.39 17.50
CA LEU A 62 -6.84 10.42 17.43
C LEU A 62 -7.46 11.20 18.60
N SER A 63 -6.90 11.11 19.80
CA SER A 63 -7.38 11.85 20.99
C SER A 63 -7.11 13.36 20.95
N PHE A 64 -6.43 13.86 19.92
CA PHE A 64 -6.18 15.28 19.67
C PHE A 64 -7.03 15.86 18.55
N LEU A 65 -7.95 15.07 17.97
CA LEU A 65 -8.92 15.60 17.03
C LEU A 65 -9.80 16.64 17.71
N ASP A 66 -10.02 17.76 17.04
CA ASP A 66 -10.94 18.79 17.49
C ASP A 66 -12.40 18.34 17.42
N SER A 67 -12.70 17.35 16.56
CA SER A 67 -14.03 16.79 16.39
C SER A 67 -14.36 15.75 17.45
N LEU A 68 -15.44 15.96 18.18
CA LEU A 68 -15.94 15.00 19.18
C LEU A 68 -16.47 13.73 18.52
N ARG A 69 -16.99 13.82 17.30
CA ARG A 69 -17.58 12.75 16.51
C ARG A 69 -17.43 13.08 15.04
N GLY A 70 -17.11 12.09 14.24
CA GLY A 70 -17.01 12.26 12.81
C GLY A 70 -17.15 10.93 12.08
N ILE A 71 -17.60 11.02 10.84
CA ILE A 71 -17.61 9.92 9.88
C ILE A 71 -16.91 10.41 8.63
N TYR A 72 -16.02 9.57 8.11
CA TYR A 72 -15.25 9.81 6.90
C TYR A 72 -15.43 8.64 5.95
N ILE A 73 -15.76 8.91 4.69
CA ILE A 73 -15.80 7.94 3.60
C ILE A 73 -14.93 8.45 2.48
N GLY A 74 -14.07 7.58 1.93
CA GLY A 74 -13.20 7.92 0.81
C GLY A 74 -12.97 6.75 -0.13
N ALA A 75 -12.69 7.08 -1.38
CA ALA A 75 -12.29 6.12 -2.40
C ALA A 75 -11.20 6.72 -3.29
N SER A 76 -10.33 5.86 -3.80
CA SER A 76 -9.34 6.20 -4.82
C SER A 76 -9.49 5.27 -6.01
N PHE A 77 -9.10 5.74 -7.21
CA PHE A 77 -9.23 5.00 -8.45
C PHE A 77 -7.83 4.79 -9.03
N ILE A 78 -7.27 3.58 -8.87
CA ILE A 78 -5.93 3.24 -9.35
C ILE A 78 -6.05 2.82 -10.82
N MET A 79 -5.44 3.58 -11.72
CA MET A 79 -5.34 3.30 -13.15
C MET A 79 -3.88 2.94 -13.47
N PRO A 80 -3.48 1.66 -13.33
CA PRO A 80 -2.13 1.23 -13.60
C PRO A 80 -1.89 1.10 -15.11
N LYS A 81 -0.64 1.34 -15.51
CA LYS A 81 -0.12 1.05 -16.83
C LYS A 81 1.24 0.38 -16.68
N SER A 82 1.26 -0.93 -16.88
CA SER A 82 2.49 -1.72 -16.86
C SER A 82 2.88 -2.15 -18.26
N THR A 83 4.16 -2.40 -18.47
CA THR A 83 4.73 -2.92 -19.71
C THR A 83 5.75 -3.99 -19.34
N TYR A 84 5.68 -5.12 -20.00
CA TYR A 84 6.74 -6.13 -20.08
C TYR A 84 7.41 -6.03 -21.44
N ALA A 85 8.71 -6.14 -21.50
CA ALA A 85 9.49 -6.21 -22.72
C ALA A 85 10.60 -7.25 -22.62
N ASP A 86 10.67 -8.12 -23.61
CA ASP A 86 11.82 -8.98 -23.85
C ASP A 86 12.60 -8.41 -25.05
N TYR A 87 13.73 -7.81 -24.77
CA TYR A 87 14.55 -7.18 -25.80
C TYR A 87 15.25 -8.17 -26.74
N ALA A 88 15.50 -9.40 -26.28
CA ALA A 88 16.16 -10.43 -27.11
C ALA A 88 15.23 -10.88 -28.26
N THR A 89 13.94 -11.01 -27.97
CA THR A 89 12.95 -11.44 -28.97
C THR A 89 12.13 -10.26 -29.54
N ARG A 90 12.35 -9.04 -29.06
CA ARG A 90 11.55 -7.82 -29.38
C ARG A 90 10.06 -7.97 -29.02
N TYR A 91 9.74 -8.88 -28.11
CA TYR A 91 8.37 -9.10 -27.64
C TYR A 91 7.98 -8.06 -26.59
N VAL A 92 6.79 -7.50 -26.70
CA VAL A 92 6.21 -6.56 -25.73
C VAL A 92 4.81 -7.01 -25.36
N ALA A 93 4.48 -7.00 -24.08
CA ALA A 93 3.16 -7.29 -23.56
C ALA A 93 2.69 -6.23 -22.56
N HIS A 94 1.39 -6.08 -22.47
CA HIS A 94 0.73 -5.20 -21.51
C HIS A 94 -0.35 -5.99 -20.77
N PRO A 95 -0.50 -5.78 -19.45
CA PRO A 95 -1.65 -6.34 -18.74
C PRO A 95 -2.96 -5.76 -19.27
N VAL A 96 -4.03 -6.51 -19.13
CA VAL A 96 -5.40 -6.07 -19.38
C VAL A 96 -5.70 -4.86 -18.49
N LYS A 97 -6.29 -3.83 -19.06
CA LYS A 97 -6.60 -2.60 -18.32
C LYS A 97 -7.67 -2.86 -17.26
N HIS A 98 -7.43 -2.44 -16.05
CA HIS A 98 -8.41 -2.46 -14.97
C HIS A 98 -8.29 -1.18 -14.12
N ILE A 99 -9.32 -0.91 -13.32
CA ILE A 99 -9.31 0.17 -12.34
C ILE A 99 -9.45 -0.46 -10.97
N GLY A 100 -8.43 -0.28 -10.11
CA GLY A 100 -8.51 -0.66 -8.69
C GLY A 100 -9.26 0.43 -7.91
N THR A 101 -10.16 0.03 -7.01
CA THR A 101 -10.99 0.94 -6.24
C THR A 101 -10.85 0.73 -4.73
N PRO A 102 -9.65 0.98 -4.14
CA PRO A 102 -9.50 0.94 -2.70
C PRO A 102 -10.37 2.01 -2.05
N PHE A 103 -10.99 1.62 -0.93
CA PHE A 103 -11.86 2.50 -0.17
C PHE A 103 -11.42 2.62 1.28
N THR A 104 -11.94 3.64 1.96
CA THR A 104 -11.71 3.88 3.38
C THR A 104 -13.00 4.39 4.03
N LEU A 105 -13.29 3.88 5.21
CA LEU A 105 -14.35 4.35 6.10
C LEU A 105 -13.75 4.50 7.49
N TYR A 106 -13.89 5.69 8.06
CA TYR A 106 -13.49 5.95 9.43
C TYR A 106 -14.62 6.58 10.21
N ALA A 107 -14.74 6.22 11.48
CA ALA A 107 -15.62 6.86 12.43
C ALA A 107 -14.88 7.08 13.75
N ASN A 108 -15.15 8.19 14.42
CA ASN A 108 -14.65 8.47 15.76
C ASN A 108 -15.75 8.91 16.71
N TYR A 109 -15.55 8.65 17.99
CA TYR A 109 -16.45 9.03 19.05
C TYR A 109 -15.68 9.37 20.34
N GLN A 110 -15.87 10.59 20.86
CA GLN A 110 -15.36 10.99 22.15
C GLN A 110 -16.44 10.84 23.23
N PHE A 111 -16.11 10.18 24.32
CA PHE A 111 -17.05 9.96 25.42
C PHE A 111 -17.27 11.24 26.23
N LYS A 112 -18.52 11.68 26.39
CA LYS A 112 -18.87 12.93 27.12
C LYS A 112 -18.35 12.96 28.55
N LYS A 113 -18.39 11.82 29.26
CA LYS A 113 -17.94 11.67 30.66
C LYS A 113 -16.45 11.36 30.78
N ALA A 114 -15.79 10.94 29.71
CA ALA A 114 -14.36 10.58 29.66
C ALA A 114 -13.67 11.29 28.49
N LYS A 115 -13.60 12.61 28.55
CA LYS A 115 -13.11 13.49 27.47
C LYS A 115 -11.69 13.20 27.00
N LYS A 116 -10.90 12.45 27.79
CA LYS A 116 -9.56 12.01 27.42
C LYS A 116 -9.56 10.75 26.56
N ILE A 117 -10.69 10.05 26.45
CA ILE A 117 -10.81 8.80 25.69
C ILE A 117 -11.57 9.07 24.40
N GLN A 118 -11.01 8.59 23.30
CA GLN A 118 -11.64 8.58 21.99
C GLN A 118 -11.63 7.16 21.42
N ALA A 119 -12.78 6.67 20.99
CA ALA A 119 -12.91 5.43 20.25
C ALA A 119 -12.92 5.74 18.75
N GLY A 120 -12.39 4.79 17.96
CA GLY A 120 -12.41 4.85 16.51
C GLY A 120 -12.72 3.50 15.89
N LEU A 121 -13.24 3.53 14.67
CA LEU A 121 -13.41 2.37 13.81
C LEU A 121 -12.87 2.72 12.43
N GLY A 122 -11.93 1.92 11.92
CA GLY A 122 -11.43 2.01 10.55
C GLY A 122 -11.81 0.77 9.75
N ILE A 123 -12.27 0.96 8.52
CA ILE A 123 -12.44 -0.11 7.51
C ILE A 123 -11.75 0.38 6.24
N TYR A 124 -10.71 -0.31 5.81
CA TYR A 124 -9.85 0.16 4.72
C TYR A 124 -9.09 -0.97 4.02
N THR A 125 -8.52 -0.67 2.85
CA THR A 125 -7.82 -1.63 1.98
C THR A 125 -6.32 -1.31 1.94
N PRO A 126 -5.46 -1.88 2.83
CA PRO A 126 -4.04 -1.52 2.91
C PRO A 126 -3.14 -2.35 1.99
N PHE A 127 -3.59 -3.50 1.53
CA PHE A 127 -2.87 -4.39 0.62
C PHE A 127 -3.79 -4.89 -0.47
N GLY A 128 -3.25 -5.06 -1.66
CA GLY A 128 -3.96 -5.61 -2.80
C GLY A 128 -3.09 -5.57 -4.06
N SER A 129 -3.39 -6.45 -4.98
CA SER A 129 -2.76 -6.49 -6.30
C SER A 129 -3.73 -7.11 -7.26
N LYS A 130 -3.87 -6.52 -8.43
CA LYS A 130 -4.52 -7.16 -9.57
C LYS A 130 -3.64 -6.97 -10.80
N VAL A 131 -3.22 -8.09 -11.37
CA VAL A 131 -2.52 -8.13 -12.66
C VAL A 131 -3.15 -9.24 -13.49
N GLN A 132 -3.54 -8.93 -14.69
CA GLN A 132 -4.08 -9.88 -15.66
C GLN A 132 -3.37 -9.67 -16.99
N TRP A 133 -2.74 -10.71 -17.51
CA TRP A 133 -2.12 -10.76 -18.83
C TRP A 133 -3.05 -11.45 -19.82
N GLU A 134 -2.79 -11.28 -21.11
CA GLU A 134 -3.47 -12.07 -22.13
C GLU A 134 -3.13 -13.56 -21.97
N ASP A 135 -4.07 -14.45 -22.31
CA ASP A 135 -3.94 -15.87 -22.00
C ASP A 135 -2.78 -16.58 -22.72
N ASP A 136 -2.35 -16.05 -23.87
CA ASP A 136 -1.24 -16.55 -24.70
C ASP A 136 0.06 -15.79 -24.57
N TRP A 137 0.15 -14.83 -23.62
CA TRP A 137 1.37 -14.06 -23.44
C TRP A 137 2.57 -14.96 -23.06
N LYS A 138 3.78 -14.50 -23.36
CA LYS A 138 5.04 -15.27 -23.19
C LYS A 138 5.21 -15.88 -21.78
N GLY A 139 4.73 -15.20 -20.74
CA GLY A 139 4.84 -15.65 -19.33
C GLY A 139 3.60 -16.36 -18.80
N GLN A 140 2.71 -16.89 -19.65
CA GLN A 140 1.46 -17.54 -19.23
C GLN A 140 1.66 -18.69 -18.25
N PHE A 141 2.81 -19.38 -18.31
CA PHE A 141 3.17 -20.48 -17.40
C PHE A 141 3.72 -19.99 -16.05
N MET A 142 4.00 -18.69 -15.93
CA MET A 142 4.28 -18.04 -14.65
C MET A 142 2.99 -17.55 -14.03
N ILE A 143 2.22 -16.75 -14.79
CA ILE A 143 0.96 -16.15 -14.36
C ILE A 143 0.13 -15.70 -15.56
N ARG A 144 -1.18 -15.92 -15.53
CA ARG A 144 -2.16 -15.24 -16.37
C ARG A 144 -2.89 -14.17 -15.58
N GLU A 145 -3.29 -14.47 -14.35
CA GLU A 145 -3.97 -13.51 -13.47
C GLU A 145 -3.62 -13.73 -12.01
N ILE A 146 -3.47 -12.64 -11.27
CA ILE A 146 -3.53 -12.62 -9.80
C ILE A 146 -4.48 -11.51 -9.38
N ASP A 147 -5.39 -11.81 -8.44
CA ASP A 147 -6.25 -10.83 -7.78
C ASP A 147 -6.21 -11.07 -6.27
N LEU A 148 -5.51 -10.19 -5.56
CA LEU A 148 -5.42 -10.16 -4.10
C LEU A 148 -6.17 -8.95 -3.59
N LYS A 149 -7.15 -9.17 -2.72
CA LYS A 149 -7.92 -8.12 -2.04
C LYS A 149 -7.85 -8.33 -0.55
N THR A 150 -7.55 -7.26 0.20
CA THR A 150 -7.61 -7.30 1.66
C THR A 150 -8.40 -6.12 2.19
N ILE A 151 -9.20 -6.38 3.22
CA ILE A 151 -9.95 -5.36 3.96
C ILE A 151 -9.57 -5.52 5.42
N PHE A 152 -9.13 -4.42 6.03
CA PHE A 152 -8.86 -4.36 7.46
C PHE A 152 -10.03 -3.67 8.17
N ILE A 153 -10.49 -4.29 9.25
CA ILE A 153 -11.47 -3.76 10.19
C ILE A 153 -10.75 -3.51 11.49
N GLN A 154 -10.64 -2.23 11.89
CA GLN A 154 -9.80 -1.80 12.99
C GLN A 154 -10.56 -0.96 14.01
N PRO A 155 -11.17 -1.58 15.03
CA PRO A 155 -11.56 -0.86 16.25
C PRO A 155 -10.31 -0.34 16.97
N THR A 156 -10.38 0.90 17.47
CA THR A 156 -9.24 1.64 18.03
C THR A 156 -9.68 2.41 19.27
N VAL A 157 -8.82 2.47 20.26
CA VAL A 157 -8.98 3.33 21.43
C VAL A 157 -7.77 4.24 21.55
N SER A 158 -8.01 5.52 21.79
CA SER A 158 -6.99 6.54 22.02
C SER A 158 -7.22 7.22 23.35
N TYR A 159 -6.12 7.48 24.08
CA TYR A 159 -6.15 8.14 25.37
C TYR A 159 -5.21 9.35 25.39
N LYS A 160 -5.77 10.51 25.69
CA LYS A 160 -5.04 11.76 25.90
C LYS A 160 -4.50 11.82 27.32
N ILE A 161 -3.23 11.47 27.53
CA ILE A 161 -2.60 11.48 28.85
C ILE A 161 -2.63 12.91 29.41
N ASN A 162 -2.16 13.86 28.60
CA ASN A 162 -2.16 15.30 28.88
C ASN A 162 -2.24 16.08 27.54
N ASP A 163 -2.09 17.41 27.57
CA ASP A 163 -2.17 18.25 26.39
C ASP A 163 -0.99 18.11 25.41
N LYS A 164 0.00 17.28 25.74
CA LYS A 164 1.18 17.01 24.91
C LYS A 164 1.26 15.56 24.44
N ILE A 165 0.72 14.60 25.19
CA ILE A 165 0.94 13.17 24.93
C ILE A 165 -0.40 12.46 24.77
N GLY A 166 -0.53 11.76 23.64
CA GLY A 166 -1.59 10.80 23.38
C GLY A 166 -1.02 9.45 23.02
N ILE A 167 -1.70 8.40 23.46
CA ILE A 167 -1.41 7.01 23.13
C ILE A 167 -2.66 6.37 22.55
N GLY A 168 -2.50 5.37 21.72
CA GLY A 168 -3.63 4.65 21.17
C GLY A 168 -3.24 3.27 20.68
N ALA A 169 -4.22 2.39 20.61
CA ALA A 169 -4.08 1.05 20.08
C ALA A 169 -5.34 0.60 19.36
N GLY A 170 -5.18 -0.20 18.32
CA GLY A 170 -6.24 -0.81 17.56
C GLY A 170 -6.01 -2.31 17.36
N PHE A 171 -7.09 -3.06 17.42
CA PHE A 171 -7.11 -4.46 16.98
C PHE A 171 -7.42 -4.48 15.48
N ILE A 172 -6.80 -5.40 14.73
CA ILE A 172 -7.02 -5.54 13.29
C ILE A 172 -7.57 -6.94 13.00
N TYR A 173 -8.76 -6.99 12.42
CA TYR A 173 -9.26 -8.16 11.71
C TYR A 173 -9.09 -7.94 10.23
N ALA A 174 -8.29 -8.77 9.58
CA ALA A 174 -8.06 -8.76 8.15
C ALA A 174 -8.93 -9.84 7.49
N THR A 175 -9.62 -9.49 6.42
CA THR A 175 -10.34 -10.44 5.57
C THR A 175 -10.09 -10.09 4.11
N GLY A 176 -10.24 -11.05 3.20
CA GLY A 176 -10.02 -10.80 1.80
C GLY A 176 -10.23 -12.04 0.92
N SER A 177 -9.82 -11.90 -0.33
CA SER A 177 -9.86 -12.97 -1.31
C SER A 177 -8.53 -13.06 -2.05
N PHE A 178 -8.20 -14.26 -2.45
CA PHE A 178 -7.06 -14.60 -3.29
C PHE A 178 -7.57 -15.37 -4.50
N SER A 179 -7.15 -14.98 -5.70
CA SER A 179 -7.36 -15.69 -6.95
C SER A 179 -6.07 -15.68 -7.75
N LEU A 180 -5.70 -16.82 -8.31
CA LEU A 180 -4.53 -16.99 -9.16
C LEU A 180 -4.88 -17.89 -10.34
N ARG A 181 -4.57 -17.46 -11.56
CA ARG A 181 -4.77 -18.21 -12.80
C ARG A 181 -3.44 -18.33 -13.56
N LYS A 182 -3.10 -19.54 -13.97
CA LYS A 182 -1.81 -19.88 -14.57
C LYS A 182 -1.98 -20.93 -15.66
N GLY A 183 -1.25 -20.78 -16.76
CA GLY A 183 -1.19 -21.80 -17.81
C GLY A 183 -0.48 -23.09 -17.32
N VAL A 184 -0.99 -24.25 -17.75
CA VAL A 184 -0.33 -25.54 -17.60
C VAL A 184 0.32 -25.90 -18.93
N PRO A 185 1.63 -26.25 -18.98
CA PRO A 185 2.35 -26.46 -20.24
C PRO A 185 2.05 -27.83 -20.88
N LEU A 186 0.77 -28.18 -20.95
CA LEU A 186 0.24 -29.38 -21.58
C LEU A 186 -0.78 -28.96 -22.63
N GLN A 187 -0.59 -29.37 -23.88
CA GLN A 187 -1.48 -29.01 -24.99
C GLN A 187 -2.48 -30.12 -25.30
N ASP A 188 -3.69 -29.74 -25.67
CA ASP A 188 -4.68 -30.61 -26.27
C ASP A 188 -4.36 -30.86 -27.79
N SER A 189 -5.17 -31.66 -28.43
CA SER A 189 -5.04 -31.97 -29.86
C SER A 189 -5.23 -30.76 -30.78
N LEU A 190 -5.76 -29.65 -30.26
CA LEU A 190 -5.98 -28.39 -30.98
C LEU A 190 -4.85 -27.38 -30.70
N GLY A 191 -3.88 -27.76 -29.85
CA GLY A 191 -2.76 -26.89 -29.48
C GLY A 191 -3.04 -25.91 -28.35
N ASN A 192 -4.21 -25.98 -27.67
CA ASN A 192 -4.51 -25.12 -26.53
C ASN A 192 -3.80 -25.63 -25.27
N TYR A 193 -3.21 -24.72 -24.52
CA TYR A 193 -2.60 -25.04 -23.22
C TYR A 193 -3.66 -25.17 -22.13
N GLY A 194 -3.38 -26.06 -21.19
CA GLY A 194 -4.18 -26.20 -19.98
C GLY A 194 -4.14 -24.96 -19.10
N GLU A 195 -5.00 -24.93 -18.10
CA GLU A 195 -5.10 -23.86 -17.12
C GLU A 195 -5.32 -24.44 -15.71
N GLY A 196 -4.66 -23.82 -14.72
CA GLY A 196 -4.94 -24.02 -13.30
C GLY A 196 -5.46 -22.73 -12.68
N THR A 197 -6.56 -22.84 -11.94
CA THR A 197 -7.22 -21.74 -11.22
C THR A 197 -7.27 -22.06 -9.73
N LEU A 198 -6.78 -21.13 -8.91
CA LEU A 198 -6.81 -21.21 -7.46
C LEU A 198 -7.65 -20.06 -6.92
N GLU A 199 -8.64 -20.34 -6.08
CA GLU A 199 -9.50 -19.33 -5.47
C GLU A 199 -9.73 -19.60 -4.00
N GLY A 200 -9.74 -18.56 -3.16
CA GLY A 200 -9.99 -18.73 -1.75
C GLY A 200 -10.25 -17.43 -0.99
N LYS A 201 -10.91 -17.58 0.16
CA LYS A 201 -11.08 -16.50 1.12
C LYS A 201 -9.95 -16.55 2.14
N ALA A 202 -9.42 -15.39 2.49
CA ALA A 202 -8.34 -15.26 3.45
C ALA A 202 -8.78 -14.47 4.67
N SER A 203 -8.26 -14.81 5.84
CA SER A 203 -8.45 -14.02 7.06
C SER A 203 -7.21 -14.07 7.94
N GLY A 204 -7.09 -13.07 8.84
CA GLY A 204 -5.98 -12.96 9.75
C GLY A 204 -6.21 -11.88 10.80
N TYR A 205 -5.28 -11.77 11.75
CA TYR A 205 -5.38 -10.83 12.86
C TYR A 205 -4.07 -10.08 13.05
N GLY A 206 -4.19 -8.86 13.56
CA GLY A 206 -3.07 -8.02 13.90
C GLY A 206 -3.47 -6.92 14.87
N TYR A 207 -2.56 -5.99 15.08
CA TYR A 207 -2.78 -4.82 15.90
C TYR A 207 -1.99 -3.62 15.38
N ASN A 208 -2.40 -2.42 15.80
CA ASN A 208 -1.58 -1.25 15.66
C ASN A 208 -1.52 -0.48 16.99
N ALA A 209 -0.43 0.26 17.21
CA ALA A 209 -0.24 1.10 18.37
C ALA A 209 0.49 2.38 17.96
N GLY A 210 0.13 3.50 18.57
CA GLY A 210 0.75 4.78 18.27
C GLY A 210 0.90 5.69 19.47
N ILE A 211 1.90 6.54 19.37
CA ILE A 211 2.19 7.60 20.33
C ILE A 211 2.26 8.92 19.57
N TYR A 212 1.54 9.91 20.04
CA TYR A 212 1.60 11.27 19.53
C TYR A 212 2.15 12.19 20.61
N PHE A 213 3.19 12.95 20.28
CA PHE A 213 3.83 13.89 21.17
C PHE A 213 3.85 15.30 20.57
N LYS A 214 3.09 16.20 21.16
CA LYS A 214 3.11 17.63 20.85
C LYS A 214 4.25 18.29 21.64
N VAL A 215 5.41 18.45 21.00
CA VAL A 215 6.60 19.06 21.63
C VAL A 215 6.28 20.49 22.08
N ASN A 216 5.67 21.26 21.17
CA ASN A 216 5.14 22.60 21.40
C ASN A 216 4.03 22.90 20.36
N ASP A 217 3.56 24.15 20.27
CA ASP A 217 2.49 24.53 19.35
C ASP A 217 2.89 24.46 17.86
N LYS A 218 4.18 24.36 17.56
CA LYS A 218 4.69 24.28 16.18
C LYS A 218 5.20 22.91 15.80
N PHE A 219 5.70 22.11 16.74
CA PHE A 219 6.33 20.81 16.47
C PHE A 219 5.61 19.68 17.16
N SER A 220 5.40 18.62 16.42
CA SER A 220 4.87 17.34 16.91
C SER A 220 5.65 16.16 16.35
N VAL A 221 5.65 15.05 17.08
CA VAL A 221 6.28 13.79 16.70
C VAL A 221 5.22 12.70 16.83
N GLY A 222 5.12 11.85 15.86
CA GLY A 222 4.29 10.65 15.88
C GLY A 222 5.14 9.39 15.73
N LEU A 223 4.80 8.38 16.50
CA LEU A 223 5.30 7.02 16.33
C LEU A 223 4.09 6.11 16.09
N ASP A 224 4.14 5.30 15.05
CA ASP A 224 3.12 4.30 14.76
C ASP A 224 3.78 2.95 14.47
N TYR A 225 3.19 1.90 15.00
CA TYR A 225 3.57 0.53 14.70
C TYR A 225 2.34 -0.29 14.35
N ARG A 226 2.36 -0.92 13.22
CA ARG A 226 1.39 -1.94 12.79
C ARG A 226 2.09 -3.28 12.70
N SER A 227 1.53 -4.29 13.36
CA SER A 227 2.07 -5.64 13.35
C SER A 227 2.00 -6.29 11.97
N GLU A 228 2.81 -7.30 11.75
CA GLU A 228 2.58 -8.29 10.69
C GLU A 228 1.17 -8.86 10.84
N VAL A 229 0.51 -9.11 9.70
CA VAL A 229 -0.76 -9.84 9.63
C VAL A 229 -0.58 -11.06 8.76
N LYS A 230 -0.70 -12.24 9.33
CA LYS A 230 -0.72 -13.50 8.60
C LYS A 230 -2.15 -13.74 8.12
N VAL A 231 -2.39 -13.65 6.83
CA VAL A 231 -3.66 -14.01 6.22
C VAL A 231 -3.55 -15.41 5.63
N SER A 232 -4.47 -16.29 6.02
CA SER A 232 -4.46 -17.68 5.61
C SER A 232 -5.70 -17.99 4.78
N VAL A 233 -5.51 -18.72 3.68
CA VAL A 233 -6.55 -19.40 2.94
C VAL A 233 -6.50 -20.87 3.40
N ASN A 234 -7.60 -21.38 3.90
CA ASN A 234 -7.73 -22.78 4.30
C ASN A 234 -8.89 -23.39 3.49
N GLY A 235 -8.60 -24.41 2.70
CA GLY A 235 -9.60 -25.07 1.86
C GLY A 235 -10.08 -24.21 0.69
N GLY A 236 -9.17 -23.44 0.06
CA GLY A 236 -9.45 -22.79 -1.23
C GLY A 236 -9.67 -23.86 -2.32
N SER A 237 -10.41 -23.53 -3.39
CA SER A 237 -10.58 -24.41 -4.54
C SER A 237 -9.38 -24.34 -5.48
N ALA A 238 -8.97 -25.49 -6.00
CA ALA A 238 -7.96 -25.65 -7.03
C ALA A 238 -8.55 -26.47 -8.18
N ASP A 239 -8.80 -25.80 -9.31
CA ASP A 239 -9.43 -26.38 -10.49
C ASP A 239 -8.46 -26.37 -11.67
N PHE A 240 -8.46 -27.46 -12.43
CA PHE A 240 -7.54 -27.63 -13.54
C PHE A 240 -8.29 -28.02 -14.82
N VAL A 241 -8.05 -27.29 -15.89
CA VAL A 241 -8.47 -27.65 -17.24
C VAL A 241 -7.24 -28.17 -17.98
N THR A 242 -7.22 -29.47 -18.30
CA THR A 242 -6.10 -30.14 -18.97
C THR A 242 -6.61 -31.11 -20.03
N PRO A 243 -5.77 -31.52 -20.99
CA PRO A 243 -6.13 -32.56 -21.95
C PRO A 243 -6.62 -33.83 -21.25
N SER A 244 -7.65 -34.47 -21.82
CA SER A 244 -8.30 -35.64 -21.22
C SER A 244 -7.32 -36.80 -20.93
N SER A 245 -6.28 -36.93 -21.73
CA SER A 245 -5.23 -37.97 -21.57
C SER A 245 -4.41 -37.82 -20.28
N VAL A 246 -4.39 -36.64 -19.65
CA VAL A 246 -3.62 -36.31 -18.44
C VAL A 246 -4.49 -35.81 -17.31
N ALA A 247 -5.80 -35.67 -17.51
CA ALA A 247 -6.72 -35.09 -16.52
C ALA A 247 -6.69 -35.81 -15.16
N GLN A 248 -6.45 -37.12 -15.17
CA GLN A 248 -6.30 -37.92 -13.94
C GLN A 248 -5.16 -37.46 -13.02
N TYR A 249 -4.16 -36.72 -13.56
CA TYR A 249 -3.04 -36.19 -12.79
C TYR A 249 -3.29 -34.78 -12.26
N PHE A 250 -4.40 -34.18 -12.62
CA PHE A 250 -4.79 -32.83 -12.23
C PHE A 250 -6.23 -32.77 -11.75
N PRO A 251 -6.58 -33.54 -10.68
CA PRO A 251 -7.92 -33.52 -10.12
C PRO A 251 -8.25 -32.16 -9.55
N SER A 252 -9.51 -31.72 -9.61
CA SER A 252 -9.99 -30.63 -8.76
C SER A 252 -9.79 -31.02 -7.30
N THR A 253 -9.18 -30.11 -6.53
CA THR A 253 -8.82 -30.36 -5.14
C THR A 253 -8.97 -29.07 -4.32
N THR A 254 -8.62 -29.11 -3.05
CA THR A 254 -8.49 -27.91 -2.23
C THR A 254 -7.03 -27.57 -1.98
N PHE A 255 -6.78 -26.31 -1.58
CA PHE A 255 -5.45 -25.89 -1.21
C PHE A 255 -5.45 -25.02 0.05
N SER A 256 -4.31 -24.95 0.70
CA SER A 256 -4.01 -24.01 1.77
C SER A 256 -2.82 -23.15 1.39
N THR A 257 -2.87 -21.88 1.78
CA THR A 257 -1.74 -20.96 1.62
C THR A 257 -1.76 -19.89 2.70
N GLN A 258 -0.61 -19.30 2.98
CA GLN A 258 -0.46 -18.20 3.92
C GLN A 258 0.34 -17.06 3.29
N LEU A 259 -0.24 -15.85 3.33
CA LEU A 259 0.43 -14.63 2.93
C LEU A 259 0.75 -13.78 4.16
N ARG A 260 2.00 -13.39 4.31
CA ARG A 260 2.46 -12.51 5.39
C ARG A 260 2.44 -11.05 4.91
N LEU A 261 1.47 -10.29 5.40
CA LEU A 261 1.41 -8.84 5.19
C LEU A 261 2.38 -8.18 6.17
N PRO A 262 3.35 -7.37 5.71
CA PRO A 262 4.47 -6.94 6.52
C PRO A 262 4.07 -6.02 7.66
N GLN A 263 4.82 -6.08 8.74
CA GLN A 263 4.79 -5.04 9.77
C GLN A 263 5.26 -3.70 9.22
N VAL A 264 4.74 -2.62 9.79
CA VAL A 264 5.14 -1.24 9.44
C VAL A 264 5.41 -0.45 10.70
N ALA A 265 6.59 0.14 10.81
CA ALA A 265 6.92 1.10 11.85
C ALA A 265 7.17 2.46 11.22
N THR A 266 6.54 3.50 11.75
CA THR A 266 6.63 4.85 11.20
C THR A 266 7.05 5.84 12.28
N ILE A 267 8.01 6.69 11.95
CA ILE A 267 8.27 7.95 12.65
C ILE A 267 7.83 9.10 11.78
N GLY A 268 7.01 9.99 12.34
CA GLY A 268 6.50 11.17 11.66
C GLY A 268 6.80 12.45 12.41
N LEU A 269 7.15 13.49 11.68
CA LEU A 269 7.35 14.84 12.18
C LEU A 269 6.29 15.76 11.61
N GLY A 270 5.65 16.55 12.46
CA GLY A 270 4.72 17.61 12.10
C GLY A 270 5.31 18.96 12.43
N PHE A 271 5.25 19.91 11.49
CA PHE A 271 5.66 21.29 11.70
C PHE A 271 4.58 22.27 11.24
N VAL A 272 4.10 23.08 12.17
CA VAL A 272 3.02 24.06 11.99
C VAL A 272 3.56 25.46 12.31
N PRO A 273 4.33 26.10 11.39
CA PRO A 273 4.97 27.39 11.67
C PRO A 273 3.95 28.50 11.94
N ASN A 274 2.77 28.40 11.36
CA ASN A 274 1.64 29.33 11.54
C ASN A 274 0.30 28.63 11.31
N LYS A 275 -0.81 29.31 11.55
CA LYS A 275 -2.17 28.76 11.44
C LYS A 275 -2.55 28.25 10.03
N LYS A 276 -1.84 28.71 8.99
CA LYS A 276 -2.15 28.36 7.59
C LYS A 276 -1.30 27.22 7.03
N LEU A 277 -0.07 27.04 7.50
CA LEU A 277 0.88 26.09 6.93
C LEU A 277 1.11 24.92 7.88
N LYS A 278 0.96 23.69 7.36
CA LYS A 278 1.37 22.46 8.02
C LYS A 278 2.33 21.70 7.09
N LEU A 279 3.44 21.23 7.64
CA LEU A 279 4.40 20.38 6.95
C LEU A 279 4.49 19.04 7.67
N ALA A 280 4.67 17.96 6.92
CA ALA A 280 4.83 16.61 7.45
C ALA A 280 6.02 15.92 6.78
N LEU A 281 6.76 15.16 7.58
CA LEU A 281 7.80 14.24 7.12
C LEU A 281 7.57 12.90 7.83
N ASP A 282 7.38 11.81 7.06
CA ASP A 282 7.27 10.46 7.62
C ASP A 282 8.36 9.56 7.03
N VAL A 283 8.93 8.72 7.87
CA VAL A 283 9.80 7.62 7.47
C VAL A 283 9.16 6.32 7.95
N ASN A 284 8.82 5.46 6.99
CA ASN A 284 8.23 4.16 7.25
C ASN A 284 9.29 3.06 7.05
N PHE A 285 9.50 2.24 8.05
CA PHE A 285 10.14 0.93 7.92
C PHE A 285 9.06 -0.10 7.57
N VAL A 286 9.29 -0.91 6.54
CA VAL A 286 8.36 -1.97 6.11
C VAL A 286 9.08 -3.31 6.17
N GLY A 287 8.59 -4.21 7.01
CA GLY A 287 9.20 -5.50 7.34
C GLY A 287 8.92 -6.59 6.29
N TRP A 288 9.18 -6.32 5.02
CA TRP A 288 8.92 -7.23 3.91
C TRP A 288 9.68 -8.55 3.96
N LYS A 289 10.75 -8.66 4.76
CA LYS A 289 11.48 -9.94 4.93
C LYS A 289 10.59 -11.08 5.40
N SER A 290 9.43 -10.79 5.96
CA SER A 290 8.43 -11.80 6.32
C SER A 290 7.82 -12.53 5.11
N TYR A 291 7.85 -11.92 3.91
CA TYR A 291 7.39 -12.53 2.66
C TYR A 291 8.61 -13.11 1.90
N ASP A 292 9.11 -14.22 2.39
CA ASP A 292 10.27 -14.94 1.84
C ASP A 292 9.89 -15.94 0.75
N SER A 293 8.68 -16.51 0.83
CA SER A 293 8.18 -17.53 -0.09
C SER A 293 6.65 -17.46 -0.22
N LEU A 294 6.12 -17.94 -1.35
CA LEU A 294 4.73 -18.30 -1.55
C LEU A 294 4.62 -19.82 -1.61
N ILE A 295 3.92 -20.39 -0.65
CA ILE A 295 3.69 -21.82 -0.57
C ILE A 295 2.20 -22.07 -0.84
N ILE A 296 1.90 -23.02 -1.73
CA ILE A 296 0.56 -23.51 -1.97
C ILE A 296 0.61 -25.01 -1.72
N ASP A 297 -0.12 -25.47 -0.72
CA ASP A 297 -0.19 -26.84 -0.23
C ASP A 297 -1.53 -27.44 -0.73
N PHE A 298 -1.47 -28.36 -1.68
CA PHE A 298 -2.64 -29.05 -2.22
C PHE A 298 -3.03 -30.21 -1.33
N ALA A 299 -4.33 -30.38 -1.08
CA ALA A 299 -4.83 -31.50 -0.30
C ALA A 299 -4.57 -32.87 -0.98
N ASP A 300 -4.65 -32.87 -2.32
CA ASP A 300 -4.38 -34.06 -3.12
C ASP A 300 -3.18 -33.82 -4.03
N ASN A 301 -2.06 -34.49 -3.75
CA ASN A 301 -0.89 -34.52 -4.60
C ASN A 301 -0.92 -35.76 -5.54
N THR A 302 -0.46 -35.54 -6.77
CA THR A 302 -0.28 -36.61 -7.78
C THR A 302 1.15 -36.63 -8.29
N ASP A 303 1.47 -37.51 -9.25
CA ASP A 303 2.80 -37.48 -9.90
C ASP A 303 3.10 -36.18 -10.64
N LYS A 304 2.07 -35.45 -11.09
CA LYS A 304 2.19 -34.22 -11.87
C LYS A 304 1.75 -32.95 -11.14
N LEU A 305 0.81 -33.07 -10.20
CA LEU A 305 0.38 -31.97 -9.33
C LEU A 305 1.13 -32.09 -8.01
N LYS A 306 2.03 -31.17 -7.76
CA LYS A 306 2.83 -31.06 -6.52
C LYS A 306 2.59 -29.74 -5.87
N ASP A 307 2.81 -29.66 -4.56
CA ASP A 307 2.84 -28.39 -3.83
C ASP A 307 3.77 -27.37 -4.48
N ILE A 308 3.38 -26.14 -4.44
CA ILE A 308 4.16 -25.04 -5.03
C ILE A 308 4.96 -24.36 -3.93
N HIS A 309 6.27 -24.30 -4.11
CA HIS A 309 7.19 -23.51 -3.32
C HIS A 309 7.86 -22.50 -4.25
N SER A 310 7.52 -21.24 -4.13
CA SER A 310 8.10 -20.19 -4.95
C SER A 310 8.78 -19.15 -4.07
N ALA A 311 10.10 -19.00 -4.23
CA ALA A 311 10.89 -18.06 -3.47
C ALA A 311 10.51 -16.61 -3.84
N ARG A 312 10.33 -15.77 -2.84
CA ARG A 312 10.10 -14.32 -3.00
C ARG A 312 11.31 -13.53 -2.50
N MET A 313 11.92 -13.99 -1.42
CA MET A 313 13.15 -13.44 -0.84
C MET A 313 13.10 -11.92 -0.68
N TYR A 314 11.95 -11.37 -0.24
CA TYR A 314 11.80 -9.93 -0.06
C TYR A 314 12.70 -9.44 1.07
N LYS A 315 13.17 -8.20 0.97
CA LYS A 315 13.96 -7.54 2.01
C LYS A 315 13.21 -6.40 2.66
N ASN A 316 13.56 -6.09 3.91
CA ASN A 316 13.03 -4.92 4.59
C ASN A 316 13.41 -3.64 3.85
N THR A 317 12.50 -2.68 3.82
CA THR A 317 12.67 -1.42 3.07
C THR A 317 12.17 -0.22 3.84
N PHE A 318 12.42 0.97 3.27
CA PHE A 318 11.95 2.24 3.79
C PHE A 318 11.15 2.99 2.74
N ILE A 319 10.18 3.78 3.23
CA ILE A 319 9.44 4.77 2.43
C ILE A 319 9.67 6.13 3.09
N TYR A 320 10.09 7.11 2.30
CA TYR A 320 10.28 8.49 2.73
C TYR A 320 9.18 9.35 2.16
N ARG A 321 8.49 10.13 2.99
CA ARG A 321 7.30 10.89 2.61
C ARG A 321 7.42 12.32 3.09
N LEU A 322 7.07 13.27 2.23
CA LEU A 322 7.06 14.69 2.52
C LEU A 322 5.74 15.29 2.04
N GLY A 323 5.14 16.11 2.88
CA GLY A 323 3.88 16.76 2.56
C GLY A 323 3.77 18.17 3.10
N ALA A 324 3.00 18.98 2.39
CA ALA A 324 2.64 20.32 2.78
C ALA A 324 1.14 20.54 2.61
N GLN A 325 0.54 21.24 3.55
CA GLN A 325 -0.83 21.74 3.52
C GLN A 325 -0.83 23.23 3.75
N TYR A 326 -1.54 23.96 2.90
CA TYR A 326 -1.73 25.42 3.04
C TYR A 326 -3.20 25.79 3.01
N GLN A 327 -3.68 26.44 4.07
CA GLN A 327 -5.04 26.98 4.15
C GLN A 327 -5.13 28.30 3.39
N LEU A 328 -5.73 28.27 2.22
CA LEU A 328 -5.92 29.44 1.36
C LEU A 328 -6.87 30.44 2.01
N ASN A 329 -8.02 29.96 2.47
CA ASN A 329 -9.05 30.73 3.17
C ASN A 329 -9.89 29.79 4.06
N ALA A 330 -11.01 30.28 4.60
CA ALA A 330 -11.90 29.49 5.47
C ALA A 330 -12.54 28.27 4.78
N LYS A 331 -12.67 28.32 3.45
CA LYS A 331 -13.32 27.25 2.67
C LYS A 331 -12.33 26.33 1.97
N TRP A 332 -11.18 26.83 1.55
CA TRP A 332 -10.24 26.08 0.69
C TRP A 332 -8.90 25.82 1.35
N THR A 333 -8.44 24.61 1.24
CA THR A 333 -7.10 24.17 1.64
C THR A 333 -6.46 23.43 0.47
N ALA A 334 -5.22 23.79 0.13
CA ALA A 334 -4.41 23.11 -0.88
C ALA A 334 -3.37 22.22 -0.21
N ARG A 335 -2.98 21.15 -0.90
CA ARG A 335 -1.93 20.20 -0.46
C ARG A 335 -1.04 19.83 -1.62
N CYS A 336 0.21 19.54 -1.29
CA CYS A 336 1.13 18.86 -2.20
C CYS A 336 2.07 17.99 -1.39
N GLY A 337 2.65 17.01 -2.07
CA GLY A 337 3.59 16.11 -1.43
C GLY A 337 4.30 15.20 -2.42
N ALA A 338 5.27 14.47 -1.91
CA ALA A 338 5.98 13.45 -2.66
C ALA A 338 6.39 12.34 -1.72
N TYR A 339 6.62 11.16 -2.29
CA TYR A 339 7.25 10.06 -1.57
C TYR A 339 8.24 9.31 -2.47
N TYR A 340 9.16 8.68 -1.81
CA TYR A 340 10.08 7.74 -2.42
C TYR A 340 9.94 6.40 -1.72
N ASP A 341 9.59 5.37 -2.47
CA ASP A 341 9.22 4.04 -1.97
C ASP A 341 10.20 2.99 -2.53
N ILE A 342 10.86 2.25 -1.63
CA ILE A 342 11.95 1.32 -1.92
C ILE A 342 11.41 -0.10 -2.14
N THR A 343 11.64 -0.77 -3.32
CA THR A 343 11.14 -2.14 -3.58
C THR A 343 11.76 -3.17 -2.65
N PRO A 344 10.97 -4.08 -2.08
CA PRO A 344 11.48 -5.22 -1.34
C PRO A 344 12.03 -6.33 -2.24
N VAL A 345 11.66 -6.35 -3.52
CA VAL A 345 12.01 -7.44 -4.46
C VAL A 345 13.49 -7.42 -4.76
N GLN A 346 14.21 -8.49 -4.40
CA GLN A 346 15.65 -8.62 -4.68
C GLN A 346 15.89 -8.97 -6.15
N ALA A 347 17.13 -8.76 -6.62
CA ALA A 347 17.55 -9.22 -7.94
C ALA A 347 17.44 -10.75 -8.02
N GLY A 348 16.94 -11.26 -9.14
CA GLY A 348 16.68 -12.68 -9.34
C GLY A 348 15.33 -13.19 -8.84
N TYR A 349 14.51 -12.32 -8.23
CA TYR A 349 13.20 -12.73 -7.67
C TYR A 349 12.03 -11.88 -8.17
N LEU A 350 12.27 -11.10 -9.22
CA LEU A 350 11.20 -10.35 -9.87
C LEU A 350 10.25 -11.30 -10.62
N THR A 351 8.96 -11.12 -10.41
CA THR A 351 7.93 -11.93 -11.06
C THR A 351 6.90 -11.05 -11.76
N PRO A 352 6.26 -11.52 -12.82
CA PRO A 352 5.23 -10.76 -13.52
C PRO A 352 3.91 -10.62 -12.76
N GLU A 353 3.72 -11.31 -11.64
CA GLU A 353 2.58 -11.12 -10.71
C GLU A 353 2.71 -9.79 -9.95
N THR A 354 3.94 -9.43 -9.62
CA THR A 354 4.26 -8.18 -8.89
C THR A 354 5.46 -7.52 -9.54
N PRO A 355 5.31 -6.92 -10.75
CA PRO A 355 6.41 -6.30 -11.48
C PRO A 355 6.82 -5.01 -10.77
N ASP A 356 7.57 -5.15 -9.69
CA ASP A 356 7.90 -4.09 -8.76
C ASP A 356 9.29 -3.51 -9.00
N ALA A 357 9.40 -2.22 -8.85
CA ALA A 357 10.60 -1.41 -8.95
C ALA A 357 10.46 -0.19 -8.06
N ASN A 358 11.48 0.62 -7.91
CA ASN A 358 11.42 1.89 -7.21
C ASN A 358 10.32 2.77 -7.74
N LYS A 359 9.66 3.48 -6.83
CA LYS A 359 8.58 4.39 -7.17
C LYS A 359 8.83 5.76 -6.58
N ILE A 360 8.56 6.76 -7.40
CA ILE A 360 8.36 8.13 -6.95
C ILE A 360 6.87 8.41 -7.08
N GLY A 361 6.27 8.90 -6.00
CA GLY A 361 4.92 9.43 -6.04
C GLY A 361 4.92 10.94 -5.88
N ILE A 362 4.18 11.64 -6.73
CA ILE A 362 3.96 13.08 -6.63
C ILE A 362 2.46 13.28 -6.43
N THR A 363 2.10 14.10 -5.43
CA THR A 363 0.71 14.27 -5.03
C THR A 363 0.31 15.75 -5.00
N VAL A 364 -0.94 15.97 -5.31
CA VAL A 364 -1.64 17.22 -5.04
C VAL A 364 -2.99 16.91 -4.41
N GLY A 365 -3.54 17.86 -3.66
CA GLY A 365 -4.85 17.70 -3.04
C GLY A 365 -5.50 19.01 -2.70
N ALA A 366 -6.82 18.97 -2.53
CA ALA A 366 -7.62 20.11 -2.10
C ALA A 366 -8.70 19.65 -1.14
N SER A 367 -9.05 20.51 -0.16
CA SER A 367 -10.27 20.40 0.63
C SER A 367 -11.18 21.55 0.36
N PHE A 368 -12.47 21.27 0.34
CA PHE A 368 -13.54 22.25 0.31
C PHE A 368 -14.44 22.06 1.51
N ASN A 369 -14.49 23.05 2.40
CA ASN A 369 -15.41 23.11 3.52
C ASN A 369 -16.77 23.60 3.04
N VAL A 370 -17.70 22.70 2.74
CA VAL A 370 -19.06 23.01 2.31
C VAL A 370 -19.79 23.77 3.43
N THR A 371 -19.65 23.25 4.64
CA THR A 371 -20.10 23.88 5.89
C THR A 371 -19.03 23.70 6.97
N LYS A 372 -19.29 24.12 8.21
CA LYS A 372 -18.43 23.78 9.37
C LYS A 372 -18.43 22.29 9.73
N LYS A 373 -19.36 21.52 9.18
CA LYS A 373 -19.55 20.10 9.49
C LYS A 373 -19.30 19.17 8.32
N ILE A 374 -19.34 19.66 7.10
CA ILE A 374 -19.20 18.87 5.87
C ILE A 374 -17.96 19.32 5.12
N HIS A 375 -17.04 18.39 4.92
CA HIS A 375 -15.78 18.60 4.23
C HIS A 375 -15.67 17.60 3.07
N ILE A 376 -15.26 18.10 1.91
CA ILE A 376 -14.95 17.28 0.73
C ILE A 376 -13.47 17.42 0.48
N ASP A 377 -12.77 16.30 0.37
CA ASP A 377 -11.37 16.28 -0.01
C ASP A 377 -11.19 15.57 -1.35
N ALA A 378 -10.34 16.10 -2.18
CA ALA A 378 -9.88 15.47 -3.41
C ALA A 378 -8.37 15.37 -3.40
N SER A 379 -7.84 14.28 -3.95
CA SER A 379 -6.42 14.11 -4.18
C SER A 379 -6.15 13.54 -5.56
N PHE A 380 -4.94 13.79 -6.04
CA PHE A 380 -4.43 13.16 -7.25
C PHE A 380 -2.98 12.76 -6.98
N LEU A 381 -2.69 11.48 -7.24
CA LEU A 381 -1.36 10.93 -7.11
C LEU A 381 -0.91 10.40 -8.47
N TYR A 382 0.29 10.80 -8.88
CA TYR A 382 1.04 10.20 -9.98
C TYR A 382 2.14 9.32 -9.42
N ILE A 383 2.19 8.05 -9.87
CA ILE A 383 3.23 7.10 -9.50
C ILE A 383 4.06 6.79 -10.76
N GLU A 384 5.36 6.97 -10.66
CA GLU A 384 6.33 6.55 -11.66
C GLU A 384 7.21 5.44 -11.06
N GLY A 385 7.05 4.21 -11.55
CA GLY A 385 7.96 3.10 -11.28
C GLY A 385 9.18 3.17 -12.18
N MET A 386 10.36 2.93 -11.64
CA MET A 386 11.58 2.88 -12.43
C MET A 386 11.58 1.65 -13.35
N LYS A 387 12.21 1.77 -14.51
CA LYS A 387 12.43 0.64 -15.41
C LYS A 387 13.36 -0.37 -14.74
N ARG A 388 12.99 -1.65 -14.76
CA ARG A 388 13.77 -2.72 -14.17
C ARG A 388 13.84 -3.93 -15.09
N THR A 389 15.07 -4.41 -15.34
CA THR A 389 15.34 -5.67 -16.03
C THR A 389 15.83 -6.68 -15.02
N ASP A 390 15.30 -7.89 -15.07
CA ASP A 390 15.69 -8.98 -14.17
C ASP A 390 15.46 -10.34 -14.85
N THR A 391 16.18 -11.35 -14.37
CA THR A 391 15.98 -12.76 -14.72
C THR A 391 15.59 -13.48 -13.44
N ASN A 392 14.45 -14.12 -13.42
CA ASN A 392 14.01 -14.91 -12.27
C ASN A 392 14.84 -16.20 -12.17
N LEU A 393 15.48 -16.43 -11.01
CA LEU A 393 16.39 -17.55 -10.80
C LEU A 393 15.72 -18.93 -10.73
N GLU A 394 14.42 -19.00 -10.44
CA GLU A 394 13.69 -20.28 -10.37
C GLU A 394 13.18 -20.73 -11.74
N THR A 395 12.93 -19.79 -12.64
CA THR A 395 12.22 -20.04 -13.90
C THR A 395 12.99 -19.62 -15.15
N ASP A 396 14.17 -18.99 -14.98
CA ASP A 396 14.96 -18.36 -16.04
C ASP A 396 14.17 -17.35 -16.89
N PHE A 397 13.02 -16.88 -16.37
CA PHE A 397 12.18 -15.92 -17.06
C PHE A 397 12.79 -14.53 -16.98
N THR A 398 13.25 -14.04 -18.11
CA THR A 398 13.89 -12.73 -18.25
C THR A 398 12.91 -11.70 -18.81
N GLY A 399 12.94 -10.49 -18.25
CA GLY A 399 12.16 -9.40 -18.79
C GLY A 399 12.46 -8.04 -18.20
N THR A 400 12.05 -7.03 -18.91
CA THR A 400 12.12 -5.64 -18.48
C THR A 400 10.71 -5.14 -18.20
N TYR A 401 10.52 -4.59 -17.00
CA TYR A 401 9.23 -4.08 -16.56
C TYR A 401 9.30 -2.58 -16.33
N LYS A 402 8.21 -1.92 -16.64
CA LYS A 402 7.97 -0.52 -16.28
C LYS A 402 6.50 -0.32 -15.92
N THR A 403 6.25 0.26 -14.75
CA THR A 403 4.89 0.51 -14.25
C THR A 403 4.73 1.98 -13.87
N ARG A 404 3.58 2.56 -14.21
CA ARG A 404 3.13 3.87 -13.73
C ARG A 404 1.65 3.80 -13.39
N ALA A 405 1.17 4.73 -12.56
CA ALA A 405 -0.24 4.82 -12.27
C ALA A 405 -0.71 6.26 -12.07
N LEU A 406 -1.97 6.51 -12.45
CA LEU A 406 -2.72 7.71 -12.12
C LEU A 406 -3.76 7.31 -11.07
N VAL A 407 -3.86 8.10 -10.00
CA VAL A 407 -4.73 7.76 -8.88
C VAL A 407 -5.47 9.01 -8.40
N PRO A 408 -6.59 9.38 -9.02
CA PRO A 408 -7.53 10.33 -8.43
C PRO A 408 -8.23 9.70 -7.22
N GLY A 409 -8.57 10.53 -6.23
CA GLY A 409 -9.30 10.12 -5.06
C GLY A 409 -10.20 11.22 -4.52
N VAL A 410 -11.26 10.83 -3.84
CA VAL A 410 -12.24 11.73 -3.24
C VAL A 410 -12.70 11.20 -1.89
N SER A 411 -13.03 12.10 -0.97
CA SER A 411 -13.67 11.74 0.29
C SER A 411 -14.68 12.78 0.75
N LEU A 412 -15.57 12.31 1.60
CA LEU A 412 -16.54 13.12 2.33
C LEU A 412 -16.34 12.88 3.83
N GLU A 413 -16.18 13.96 4.59
CA GLU A 413 -16.14 13.93 6.05
C GLU A 413 -17.32 14.71 6.63
N TYR A 414 -18.01 14.11 7.58
CA TYR A 414 -19.05 14.74 8.35
C TYR A 414 -18.70 14.77 9.84
N VAL A 415 -18.68 15.98 10.43
CA VAL A 415 -18.36 16.24 11.83
C VAL A 415 -19.61 16.71 12.55
N PHE A 416 -19.96 16.06 13.68
CA PHE A 416 -21.18 16.32 14.42
C PHE A 416 -21.04 17.47 15.42
#